data_7fbca4d0450e3952e9fc361839c7a88c
#
_entry.id   7fbca4d0450e3952e9fc361839c7a88c
#
_cell.length_a   1.000
_cell.length_b   1.000
_cell.length_c   1.000
_cell.angle_alpha   90.00
_cell.angle_beta   90.00
_cell.angle_gamma   90.00
#
_symmetry.space_group_name_H-M   'P 1'
#
loop_
_entity.id
_entity.type
_entity.pdbx_description
1 polymer ?
#
loop_
_entity_poly.entity_id
_entity_poly.type
_entity_poly.pdbx_seq_one_letter_code
_entity_poly.pdbx_strand_id
1 'polypeptide(L)'
;IYNCSKVPAKVFEEDFAKNNLQQVFKISSLDAIGYNTCPIGFRAAAGLLAYIWENLKDGFPKFERIETYELSEYMAIDANTRKNLELTETLREKNKYGSLLWAIDKTNTNMGARLLKSWICQPLKDLKKILKRQEVVKQLVANSNERYEIERQLKNIYDIQRLSTRLSNGTANPRDFLSIKTSLQALPDLVSVAKTIGLSVFNLIEDELGSLNDYADLIERTISEDAPNTIKEGGLIKQGVSSDLDYLRDLMCNGENWLKEFEQREKDRTCLLYTSPSPRDRT
;
A
#
# COMPACT_ATOMS: atom_id res chain seq x y z
N ILE A 1 18.07 -15.70 20.57
CA ILE A 1 18.97 -16.32 19.59
C ILE A 1 18.58 -15.70 18.25
N TYR A 2 19.49 -14.93 17.64
CA TYR A 2 19.27 -14.38 16.29
C TYR A 2 19.70 -15.45 15.28
N ASN A 3 18.85 -15.78 14.32
CA ASN A 3 19.25 -16.60 13.19
C ASN A 3 20.12 -15.73 12.27
N CYS A 4 21.41 -16.08 12.18
CA CYS A 4 22.35 -15.41 11.28
C CYS A 4 22.58 -16.30 10.06
N SER A 5 22.30 -15.77 8.87
CA SER A 5 22.66 -16.41 7.60
C SER A 5 23.98 -15.83 7.10
N LYS A 6 24.86 -16.70 6.60
CA LYS A 6 26.11 -16.27 5.96
C LYS A 6 25.85 -15.99 4.48
N VAL A 7 26.26 -14.82 4.03
CA VAL A 7 26.20 -14.40 2.63
C VAL A 7 27.64 -14.31 2.12
N PRO A 8 27.93 -14.66 0.85
CA PRO A 8 29.27 -14.57 0.29
C PRO A 8 29.84 -13.14 0.40
N ALA A 9 31.10 -13.01 0.78
CA ALA A 9 31.75 -11.70 0.95
C ALA A 9 31.70 -10.83 -0.32
N LYS A 10 31.71 -11.46 -1.50
CA LYS A 10 31.63 -10.81 -2.81
C LYS A 10 30.43 -9.86 -2.97
N VAL A 11 29.28 -10.15 -2.34
CA VAL A 11 28.09 -9.29 -2.45
C VAL A 11 28.24 -7.94 -1.77
N PHE A 12 29.23 -7.80 -0.90
CA PHE A 12 29.58 -6.56 -0.21
C PHE A 12 30.74 -5.80 -0.88
N GLU A 13 31.30 -6.32 -1.97
CA GLU A 13 32.31 -5.60 -2.76
C GLU A 13 31.70 -4.37 -3.44
N GLU A 14 32.48 -3.32 -3.60
CA GLU A 14 32.01 -2.04 -4.08
C GLU A 14 31.41 -2.12 -5.49
N ASP A 15 32.09 -2.78 -6.41
CA ASP A 15 31.64 -2.93 -7.79
C ASP A 15 30.36 -3.76 -7.90
N PHE A 16 30.27 -4.84 -7.12
CA PHE A 16 29.06 -5.66 -7.05
C PHE A 16 27.91 -4.84 -6.49
N ALA A 17 28.14 -4.12 -5.40
CA ALA A 17 27.12 -3.30 -4.75
C ALA A 17 26.59 -2.21 -5.68
N LYS A 18 27.47 -1.51 -6.40
CA LYS A 18 27.09 -0.49 -7.38
C LYS A 18 26.22 -1.06 -8.48
N ASN A 19 26.66 -2.13 -9.11
CA ASN A 19 25.94 -2.78 -10.21
C ASN A 19 24.57 -3.32 -9.77
N ASN A 20 24.51 -3.99 -8.62
CA ASN A 20 23.27 -4.54 -8.07
C ASN A 20 22.24 -3.45 -7.78
N LEU A 21 22.65 -2.37 -7.10
CA LEU A 21 21.77 -1.25 -6.79
C LEU A 21 21.28 -0.51 -8.05
N GLN A 22 22.18 -0.30 -9.03
CA GLN A 22 21.79 0.31 -10.31
C GLN A 22 20.74 -0.52 -11.05
N GLN A 23 20.88 -1.85 -11.05
CA GLN A 23 19.90 -2.75 -11.66
C GLN A 23 18.55 -2.75 -10.93
N VAL A 24 18.56 -2.86 -9.60
CA VAL A 24 17.34 -2.92 -8.80
C VAL A 24 16.54 -1.62 -8.88
N PHE A 25 17.21 -0.48 -8.73
CA PHE A 25 16.56 0.83 -8.74
C PHE A 25 16.47 1.48 -10.15
N LYS A 26 17.02 0.83 -11.19
CA LYS A 26 17.04 1.32 -12.58
C LYS A 26 17.62 2.73 -12.72
N ILE A 27 18.67 3.03 -11.99
CA ILE A 27 19.35 4.32 -11.99
C ILE A 27 20.72 4.22 -12.68
N SER A 28 21.11 5.27 -13.39
CA SER A 28 22.40 5.32 -14.08
C SER A 28 23.57 5.72 -13.19
N SER A 29 23.32 6.48 -12.11
CA SER A 29 24.33 6.90 -11.15
C SER A 29 23.82 6.82 -9.73
N LEU A 30 24.65 6.31 -8.82
CA LEU A 30 24.38 6.23 -7.38
C LEU A 30 24.73 7.53 -6.63
N ASP A 31 25.45 8.43 -7.27
CA ASP A 31 25.86 9.70 -6.64
C ASP A 31 24.64 10.59 -6.35
N ALA A 32 23.64 10.54 -7.25
CA ALA A 32 22.38 11.29 -7.09
C ALA A 32 21.57 10.87 -5.86
N ILE A 33 21.77 9.66 -5.36
CA ILE A 33 21.08 9.12 -4.17
C ILE A 33 21.99 9.10 -2.93
N GLY A 34 23.17 9.73 -2.98
CA GLY A 34 24.03 9.91 -1.83
C GLY A 34 25.00 8.75 -1.54
N TYR A 35 25.40 7.96 -2.55
CA TYR A 35 26.35 6.86 -2.37
C TYR A 35 27.63 7.31 -1.67
N ASN A 36 28.20 8.46 -2.07
CA ASN A 36 29.43 9.00 -1.55
C ASN A 36 29.36 9.41 -0.07
N THR A 37 28.17 9.66 0.45
CA THR A 37 27.98 10.04 1.86
C THR A 37 27.95 8.81 2.80
N CYS A 38 27.52 7.65 2.30
CA CYS A 38 27.39 6.43 3.11
C CYS A 38 27.70 5.15 2.32
N PRO A 39 28.91 4.97 1.77
CA PRO A 39 29.24 3.84 0.89
C PRO A 39 29.07 2.48 1.60
N ILE A 40 29.37 2.40 2.90
CA ILE A 40 29.20 1.17 3.68
C ILE A 40 27.73 0.80 3.81
N GLY A 41 26.84 1.77 4.01
CA GLY A 41 25.40 1.54 4.07
C GLY A 41 24.83 1.01 2.75
N PHE A 42 25.27 1.54 1.63
CA PHE A 42 24.89 1.05 0.30
C PHE A 42 25.41 -0.38 0.03
N ARG A 43 26.62 -0.71 0.47
CA ARG A 43 27.16 -2.07 0.38
C ARG A 43 26.36 -3.05 1.23
N ALA A 44 25.92 -2.65 2.43
CA ALA A 44 25.03 -3.43 3.27
C ALA A 44 23.65 -3.63 2.62
N ALA A 45 23.10 -2.57 2.00
CA ALA A 45 21.84 -2.66 1.25
C ALA A 45 21.95 -3.64 0.06
N ALA A 46 23.04 -3.58 -0.70
CA ALA A 46 23.28 -4.53 -1.79
C ALA A 46 23.36 -6.00 -1.30
N GLY A 47 23.99 -6.24 -0.18
CA GLY A 47 24.04 -7.56 0.46
C GLY A 47 22.66 -8.05 0.87
N LEU A 48 21.83 -7.18 1.42
CA LEU A 48 20.43 -7.49 1.75
C LEU A 48 19.61 -7.80 0.51
N LEU A 49 19.74 -7.02 -0.55
CA LEU A 49 19.05 -7.24 -1.82
C LEU A 49 19.48 -8.58 -2.46
N ALA A 50 20.77 -8.91 -2.43
CA ALA A 50 21.27 -10.20 -2.91
C ALA A 50 20.65 -11.37 -2.12
N TYR A 51 20.57 -11.25 -0.80
CA TYR A 51 19.92 -12.25 0.05
C TYR A 51 18.41 -12.40 -0.27
N ILE A 52 17.71 -11.29 -0.47
CA ILE A 52 16.29 -11.31 -0.86
C ILE A 52 16.13 -12.01 -2.21
N TRP A 53 16.99 -11.71 -3.17
CA TRP A 53 16.97 -12.32 -4.50
C TRP A 53 17.14 -13.84 -4.46
N GLU A 54 18.09 -14.33 -3.66
CA GLU A 54 18.33 -15.78 -3.52
C GLU A 54 17.12 -16.52 -2.92
N ASN A 55 16.38 -15.88 -2.00
CA ASN A 55 15.28 -16.51 -1.27
C ASN A 55 13.92 -16.33 -1.93
N LEU A 56 13.71 -15.27 -2.69
CA LEU A 56 12.43 -14.94 -3.36
C LEU A 56 12.60 -15.07 -4.89
N LYS A 57 12.72 -16.30 -5.39
CA LYS A 57 12.92 -16.56 -6.84
C LYS A 57 11.75 -16.05 -7.70
N ASP A 58 10.52 -16.19 -7.19
CA ASP A 58 9.31 -15.73 -7.86
C ASP A 58 8.66 -14.61 -7.01
N GLY A 59 8.77 -13.37 -7.46
CA GLY A 59 8.13 -12.23 -6.78
C GLY A 59 9.09 -11.33 -6.01
N PHE A 60 10.26 -11.04 -6.59
CA PHE A 60 11.17 -10.04 -6.02
C PHE A 60 10.45 -8.70 -5.83
N PRO A 61 10.43 -8.12 -4.61
CA PRO A 61 9.73 -6.88 -4.33
C PRO A 61 10.24 -5.74 -5.21
N LYS A 62 9.33 -4.95 -5.78
CA LYS A 62 9.73 -3.73 -6.49
C LYS A 62 10.08 -2.66 -5.46
N PHE A 63 11.36 -2.31 -5.39
CA PHE A 63 11.83 -1.16 -4.63
C PHE A 63 11.84 0.06 -5.54
N GLU A 64 11.15 1.12 -5.15
CA GLU A 64 11.04 2.34 -5.96
C GLU A 64 12.23 3.27 -5.74
N ARG A 65 12.68 3.40 -4.50
CA ARG A 65 13.79 4.28 -4.12
C ARG A 65 14.53 3.80 -2.89
N ILE A 66 15.76 4.24 -2.76
CA ILE A 66 16.57 4.14 -1.55
C ILE A 66 16.69 5.53 -0.92
N GLU A 67 16.38 5.64 0.35
CA GLU A 67 16.51 6.88 1.10
C GLU A 67 17.67 6.77 2.09
N THR A 68 18.54 7.76 2.07
CA THR A 68 19.57 7.93 3.09
C THR A 68 19.07 8.87 4.19
N TYR A 69 19.33 8.52 5.42
CA TYR A 69 19.06 9.39 6.55
C TYR A 69 20.30 9.51 7.44
N GLU A 70 20.50 10.70 8.00
CA GLU A 70 21.60 10.92 8.92
C GLU A 70 21.13 10.70 10.36
N LEU A 71 21.83 9.83 11.08
CA LEU A 71 21.58 9.62 12.51
C LEU A 71 21.83 10.90 13.33
N SER A 72 22.63 11.81 12.80
CA SER A 72 22.92 13.12 13.41
C SER A 72 21.69 14.01 13.56
N GLU A 73 20.66 13.84 12.73
CA GLU A 73 19.42 14.63 12.80
C GLU A 73 18.54 14.29 14.01
N TYR A 74 18.73 13.10 14.58
CA TYR A 74 17.91 12.61 15.68
C TYR A 74 18.69 12.49 16.97
N MET A 75 17.98 12.61 18.08
CA MET A 75 18.54 12.30 19.40
C MET A 75 18.72 10.78 19.50
N ALA A 76 19.94 10.36 19.79
CA ALA A 76 20.23 8.93 20.00
C ALA A 76 19.61 8.49 21.34
N ILE A 77 18.59 7.65 21.26
CA ILE A 77 17.96 7.00 22.43
C ILE A 77 18.24 5.51 22.29
N ASP A 78 19.05 4.96 23.17
CA ASP A 78 19.38 3.54 23.17
C ASP A 78 18.19 2.67 23.62
N ALA A 79 18.30 1.36 23.44
CA ALA A 79 17.25 0.43 23.77
C ALA A 79 16.89 0.42 25.26
N ASN A 80 17.89 0.58 26.15
CA ASN A 80 17.68 0.59 27.59
C ASN A 80 16.99 1.89 28.03
N THR A 81 17.44 3.04 27.53
CA THR A 81 16.79 4.32 27.78
C THR A 81 15.35 4.32 27.30
N ARG A 82 15.08 3.80 26.10
CA ARG A 82 13.73 3.69 25.54
C ARG A 82 12.81 2.83 26.40
N LYS A 83 13.36 1.73 26.92
CA LYS A 83 12.65 0.81 27.82
C LYS A 83 12.43 1.45 29.20
N ASN A 84 13.46 2.07 29.79
CA ASN A 84 13.37 2.67 31.13
C ASN A 84 12.41 3.88 31.17
N LEU A 85 12.32 4.64 30.07
CA LEU A 85 11.36 5.73 29.92
C LEU A 85 9.95 5.24 29.52
N GLU A 86 9.75 3.93 29.35
CA GLU A 86 8.47 3.35 28.94
C GLU A 86 7.84 4.06 27.73
N LEU A 87 8.67 4.38 26.72
CA LEU A 87 8.23 5.19 25.58
C LEU A 87 7.16 4.47 24.74
N THR A 88 7.31 3.19 24.49
CA THR A 88 6.43 2.41 23.62
C THR A 88 5.74 1.23 24.29
N GLU A 89 6.29 0.75 25.40
CA GLU A 89 5.80 -0.38 26.19
C GLU A 89 6.22 -0.23 27.64
N THR A 90 5.45 -0.80 28.57
CA THR A 90 5.74 -0.79 29.99
C THR A 90 6.84 -1.79 30.35
N LEU A 91 7.57 -1.50 31.43
CA LEU A 91 8.69 -2.33 31.92
C LEU A 91 8.22 -3.72 32.39
N ARG A 92 7.11 -3.75 33.11
CA ARG A 92 6.62 -4.98 33.77
C ARG A 92 5.86 -5.88 32.80
N GLU A 93 4.86 -5.34 32.13
CA GLU A 93 3.91 -6.13 31.35
C GLU A 93 4.28 -6.18 29.87
N LYS A 94 5.24 -5.36 29.42
CA LYS A 94 5.69 -5.27 28.01
C LYS A 94 4.51 -5.06 27.04
N ASN A 95 3.52 -4.31 27.46
CA ASN A 95 2.38 -3.96 26.63
C ASN A 95 2.35 -2.44 26.36
N LYS A 96 1.55 -2.01 25.37
CA LYS A 96 1.40 -0.59 25.01
C LYS A 96 0.68 0.21 26.09
N TYR A 97 -0.28 -0.39 26.77
CA TYR A 97 -1.09 0.28 27.80
C TYR A 97 -0.22 0.76 28.97
N GLY A 98 -0.35 2.03 29.32
CA GLY A 98 0.46 2.69 30.36
C GLY A 98 1.77 3.32 29.85
N SER A 99 2.18 3.10 28.60
CA SER A 99 3.36 3.76 28.02
C SER A 99 3.08 5.20 27.57
N LEU A 100 4.15 5.98 27.33
CA LEU A 100 4.01 7.33 26.75
C LEU A 100 3.25 7.30 25.43
N LEU A 101 3.58 6.36 24.54
CA LEU A 101 2.88 6.19 23.27
C LEU A 101 1.38 5.97 23.47
N TRP A 102 0.99 5.14 24.42
CA TRP A 102 -0.42 4.92 24.71
C TRP A 102 -1.13 6.19 25.18
N ALA A 103 -0.49 6.97 26.04
CA ALA A 103 -1.08 8.19 26.61
C ALA A 103 -1.39 9.26 25.55
N ILE A 104 -0.51 9.41 24.55
CA ILE A 104 -0.61 10.47 23.52
C ILE A 104 -1.15 10.00 22.18
N ASP A 105 -1.27 8.69 21.92
CA ASP A 105 -1.76 8.15 20.66
C ASP A 105 -3.27 8.38 20.51
N LYS A 106 -3.62 9.42 19.80
CA LYS A 106 -4.99 9.77 19.36
C LYS A 106 -5.08 9.77 17.84
N THR A 107 -4.19 9.03 17.17
CA THR A 107 -4.15 8.98 15.71
C THR A 107 -5.38 8.28 15.14
N ASN A 108 -5.88 8.78 14.00
CA ASN A 108 -7.04 8.20 13.30
C ASN A 108 -6.63 7.23 12.17
N THR A 109 -5.33 7.17 11.83
CA THR A 109 -4.83 6.30 10.77
C THR A 109 -3.68 5.42 11.26
N ASN A 110 -3.58 4.21 10.71
CA ASN A 110 -2.46 3.32 11.02
C ASN A 110 -1.09 3.91 10.61
N MET A 111 -1.05 4.68 9.52
CA MET A 111 0.15 5.41 9.09
C MET A 111 0.54 6.46 10.11
N GLY A 112 -0.42 7.23 10.61
CA GLY A 112 -0.21 8.23 11.66
C GLY A 112 0.31 7.60 12.96
N ALA A 113 -0.24 6.47 13.38
CA ALA A 113 0.22 5.73 14.56
C ALA A 113 1.68 5.28 14.42
N ARG A 114 2.07 4.77 13.22
CA ARG A 114 3.46 4.40 12.96
C ARG A 114 4.39 5.62 12.97
N LEU A 115 3.96 6.72 12.38
CA LEU A 115 4.73 7.97 12.36
C LEU A 115 4.90 8.53 13.77
N LEU A 116 3.85 8.55 14.59
CA LEU A 116 3.91 8.99 15.97
C LEU A 116 4.90 8.14 16.79
N LYS A 117 4.83 6.81 16.65
CA LYS A 117 5.78 5.90 17.28
C LYS A 117 7.23 6.20 16.85
N SER A 118 7.45 6.46 15.57
CA SER A 118 8.76 6.83 15.04
C SER A 118 9.25 8.15 15.67
N TRP A 119 8.39 9.16 15.76
CA TRP A 119 8.75 10.46 16.34
C TRP A 119 9.12 10.38 17.83
N ILE A 120 8.46 9.52 18.59
CA ILE A 120 8.78 9.27 20.00
C ILE A 120 10.13 8.55 20.12
N CYS A 121 10.39 7.56 19.26
CA CYS A 121 11.63 6.79 19.31
C CYS A 121 12.84 7.52 18.74
N GLN A 122 12.62 8.50 17.86
CA GLN A 122 13.64 9.28 17.16
C GLN A 122 13.31 10.77 17.21
N PRO A 123 13.46 11.45 18.39
CA PRO A 123 13.19 12.87 18.52
C PRO A 123 14.17 13.69 17.67
N LEU A 124 13.66 14.76 17.07
CA LEU A 124 14.49 15.69 16.29
C LEU A 124 15.42 16.49 17.19
N LYS A 125 16.62 16.83 16.68
CA LYS A 125 17.56 17.79 17.26
C LYS A 125 17.49 19.16 16.58
N ASP A 126 17.14 19.20 15.30
CA ASP A 126 17.10 20.43 14.53
C ASP A 126 15.95 21.33 15.00
N LEU A 127 16.33 22.49 15.56
CA LEU A 127 15.38 23.47 16.08
C LEU A 127 14.39 23.95 15.01
N LYS A 128 14.83 24.14 13.76
CA LYS A 128 13.95 24.60 12.67
C LYS A 128 12.87 23.57 12.37
N LYS A 129 13.25 22.29 12.31
CA LYS A 129 12.29 21.18 12.09
C LYS A 129 11.32 21.04 13.28
N ILE A 130 11.78 21.22 14.50
CA ILE A 130 10.95 21.21 15.71
C ILE A 130 9.93 22.35 15.66
N LEU A 131 10.39 23.59 15.44
CA LEU A 131 9.52 24.77 15.38
C LEU A 131 8.47 24.63 14.26
N LYS A 132 8.85 24.07 13.10
CA LYS A 132 7.89 23.81 12.02
C LYS A 132 6.77 22.86 12.45
N ARG A 133 7.09 21.77 13.18
CA ARG A 133 6.07 20.86 13.74
C ARG A 133 5.18 21.56 14.77
N GLN A 134 5.79 22.35 15.67
CA GLN A 134 5.05 23.09 16.68
C GLN A 134 4.10 24.13 16.10
N GLU A 135 4.50 24.80 15.01
CA GLU A 135 3.62 25.76 14.32
C GLU A 135 2.39 25.08 13.73
N VAL A 136 2.54 23.90 13.09
CA VAL A 136 1.39 23.11 12.61
C VAL A 136 0.46 22.71 13.75
N VAL A 137 1.02 22.26 14.88
CA VAL A 137 0.23 21.92 16.07
C VAL A 137 -0.51 23.15 16.61
N LYS A 138 0.15 24.30 16.69
CA LYS A 138 -0.45 25.56 17.12
C LYS A 138 -1.63 25.95 16.24
N GLN A 139 -1.49 25.87 14.93
CA GLN A 139 -2.58 26.14 13.97
C GLN A 139 -3.76 25.20 14.20
N LEU A 140 -3.51 23.90 14.39
CA LEU A 140 -4.57 22.90 14.65
C LEU A 140 -5.26 23.11 16.02
N VAL A 141 -4.53 23.60 17.02
CA VAL A 141 -5.10 23.91 18.34
C VAL A 141 -5.98 25.16 18.26
N ALA A 142 -5.58 26.17 17.50
CA ALA A 142 -6.32 27.40 17.32
C ALA A 142 -7.63 27.24 16.53
N ASN A 143 -7.65 26.27 15.59
CA ASN A 143 -8.77 26.02 14.67
C ASN A 143 -9.46 24.69 15.00
N SER A 144 -10.26 24.67 16.05
CA SER A 144 -10.86 23.43 16.58
C SER A 144 -11.92 22.79 15.66
N ASN A 145 -12.68 23.59 14.92
CA ASN A 145 -13.69 23.08 13.98
C ASN A 145 -13.04 22.38 12.80
N GLU A 146 -12.04 23.01 12.21
CA GLU A 146 -11.28 22.48 11.08
C GLU A 146 -10.48 21.24 11.50
N ARG A 147 -9.92 21.24 12.71
CA ARG A 147 -9.27 20.04 13.29
C ARG A 147 -10.26 18.89 13.39
N TYR A 148 -11.47 19.11 13.88
CA TYR A 148 -12.49 18.06 13.95
C TYR A 148 -12.87 17.54 12.56
N GLU A 149 -12.98 18.42 11.58
CA GLU A 149 -13.23 18.01 10.21
C GLU A 149 -12.10 17.19 9.60
N ILE A 150 -10.84 17.60 9.83
CA ILE A 150 -9.66 16.82 9.45
C ILE A 150 -9.70 15.43 10.12
N GLU A 151 -10.00 15.35 11.41
CA GLU A 151 -10.14 14.08 12.12
C GLU A 151 -11.22 13.18 11.51
N ARG A 152 -12.33 13.77 11.07
CA ARG A 152 -13.43 13.07 10.40
C ARG A 152 -12.98 12.49 9.05
N GLN A 153 -12.30 13.29 8.24
CA GLN A 153 -11.81 12.86 6.93
C GLN A 153 -10.71 11.79 7.05
N LEU A 154 -9.81 11.91 8.03
CA LEU A 154 -8.76 10.94 8.26
C LEU A 154 -9.30 9.52 8.58
N LYS A 155 -10.50 9.39 9.12
CA LYS A 155 -11.14 8.07 9.35
C LYS A 155 -11.48 7.32 8.07
N ASN A 156 -11.63 8.04 6.95
CA ASN A 156 -11.89 7.47 5.64
C ASN A 156 -10.60 7.10 4.89
N ILE A 157 -9.43 7.43 5.46
CA ILE A 157 -8.14 7.14 4.85
C ILE A 157 -7.58 5.83 5.42
N TYR A 158 -7.56 4.80 4.58
CA TYR A 158 -6.98 3.50 4.88
C TYR A 158 -5.44 3.54 4.85
N ASP A 159 -4.81 2.42 5.15
CA ASP A 159 -3.35 2.31 5.14
C ASP A 159 -2.79 2.25 3.70
N ILE A 160 -2.77 3.40 3.03
CA ILE A 160 -2.35 3.53 1.62
C ILE A 160 -0.95 2.94 1.42
N GLN A 161 -0.04 3.11 2.37
CA GLN A 161 1.32 2.58 2.27
C GLN A 161 1.34 1.05 2.14
N ARG A 162 0.54 0.35 2.94
CA ARG A 162 0.43 -1.12 2.86
C ARG A 162 -0.35 -1.58 1.64
N LEU A 163 -1.41 -0.85 1.29
CA LEU A 163 -2.21 -1.12 0.10
C LEU A 163 -1.37 -0.98 -1.17
N SER A 164 -0.60 0.09 -1.30
CA SER A 164 0.34 0.34 -2.39
C SER A 164 1.40 -0.78 -2.51
N THR A 165 1.96 -1.23 -1.37
CA THR A 165 2.89 -2.35 -1.36
C THR A 165 2.25 -3.65 -1.87
N ARG A 166 1.00 -3.96 -1.49
CA ARG A 166 0.28 -5.14 -2.00
C ARG A 166 0.01 -5.05 -3.49
N LEU A 167 -0.35 -3.86 -3.97
CA LEU A 167 -0.53 -3.60 -5.41
C LEU A 167 0.76 -3.86 -6.19
N SER A 168 1.86 -3.29 -5.74
CA SER A 168 3.18 -3.45 -6.38
C SER A 168 3.65 -4.90 -6.42
N ASN A 169 3.30 -5.67 -5.39
CA ASN A 169 3.65 -7.10 -5.29
C ASN A 169 2.63 -8.03 -6.00
N GLY A 170 1.54 -7.49 -6.57
CA GLY A 170 0.50 -8.29 -7.20
C GLY A 170 -0.33 -9.17 -6.24
N THR A 171 -0.30 -8.85 -4.94
CA THR A 171 -1.02 -9.59 -3.88
C THR A 171 -2.27 -8.87 -3.39
N ALA A 172 -2.63 -7.75 -4.03
CA ALA A 172 -3.81 -6.98 -3.69
C ALA A 172 -5.09 -7.76 -4.00
N ASN A 173 -6.07 -7.67 -3.12
CA ASN A 173 -7.40 -8.21 -3.31
C ASN A 173 -8.38 -7.10 -3.79
N PRO A 174 -9.57 -7.45 -4.28
CA PRO A 174 -10.53 -6.45 -4.78
C PRO A 174 -10.95 -5.40 -3.75
N ARG A 175 -11.06 -5.77 -2.48
CA ARG A 175 -11.39 -4.83 -1.40
C ARG A 175 -10.25 -3.86 -1.10
N ASP A 176 -9.01 -4.25 -1.36
CA ASP A 176 -7.86 -3.34 -1.24
C ASP A 176 -8.01 -2.17 -2.23
N PHE A 177 -8.51 -2.42 -3.46
CA PHE A 177 -8.80 -1.36 -4.44
C PHE A 177 -9.94 -0.44 -3.97
N LEU A 178 -11.02 -1.00 -3.41
CA LEU A 178 -12.11 -0.18 -2.85
C LEU A 178 -11.64 0.68 -1.69
N SER A 179 -10.75 0.17 -0.84
CA SER A 179 -10.14 0.93 0.26
C SER A 179 -9.26 2.07 -0.26
N ILE A 180 -8.53 1.84 -1.36
CA ILE A 180 -7.76 2.89 -2.04
C ILE A 180 -8.71 3.93 -2.62
N LYS A 181 -9.75 3.53 -3.35
CA LYS A 181 -10.76 4.44 -3.90
C LYS A 181 -11.31 5.37 -2.82
N THR A 182 -11.81 4.79 -1.72
CA THR A 182 -12.36 5.57 -0.60
C THR A 182 -11.34 6.57 -0.03
N SER A 183 -10.09 6.14 0.11
CA SER A 183 -9.02 7.00 0.61
C SER A 183 -8.71 8.15 -0.35
N LEU A 184 -8.67 7.89 -1.66
CA LEU A 184 -8.41 8.90 -2.68
C LEU A 184 -9.56 9.92 -2.76
N GLN A 185 -10.80 9.46 -2.67
CA GLN A 185 -12.00 10.32 -2.67
C GLN A 185 -12.08 11.24 -1.45
N ALA A 186 -11.46 10.88 -0.31
CA ALA A 186 -11.42 11.73 0.88
C ALA A 186 -10.33 12.83 0.81
N LEU A 187 -9.35 12.73 -0.10
CA LEU A 187 -8.23 13.67 -0.17
C LEU A 187 -8.62 15.10 -0.54
N PRO A 188 -9.51 15.37 -1.53
CA PRO A 188 -9.87 16.74 -1.90
C PRO A 188 -10.45 17.52 -0.73
N ASP A 189 -11.36 16.92 0.04
CA ASP A 189 -11.96 17.53 1.21
C ASP A 189 -10.93 17.80 2.30
N LEU A 190 -10.05 16.82 2.57
CA LEU A 190 -8.95 16.96 3.53
C LEU A 190 -8.03 18.12 3.16
N VAL A 191 -7.62 18.21 1.90
CA VAL A 191 -6.75 19.28 1.41
C VAL A 191 -7.45 20.63 1.48
N SER A 192 -8.72 20.70 1.11
CA SER A 192 -9.52 21.91 1.19
C SER A 192 -9.56 22.47 2.62
N VAL A 193 -9.88 21.62 3.61
CA VAL A 193 -9.91 22.03 5.02
C VAL A 193 -8.51 22.41 5.53
N ALA A 194 -7.47 21.66 5.16
CA ALA A 194 -6.11 21.98 5.55
C ALA A 194 -5.61 23.33 5.03
N LYS A 195 -6.07 23.75 3.84
CA LYS A 195 -5.78 25.07 3.27
C LYS A 195 -6.42 26.21 4.04
N THR A 196 -7.65 26.06 4.50
CA THR A 196 -8.35 27.14 5.24
C THR A 196 -7.59 27.56 6.49
N ILE A 197 -6.81 26.65 7.08
CA ILE A 197 -5.96 26.91 8.26
C ILE A 197 -4.47 27.08 7.92
N GLY A 198 -4.13 27.16 6.64
CA GLY A 198 -2.77 27.48 6.18
C GLY A 198 -1.74 26.37 6.36
N LEU A 199 -2.16 25.10 6.36
CA LEU A 199 -1.24 23.96 6.47
C LEU A 199 -0.53 23.69 5.12
N SER A 200 0.62 24.32 4.92
CA SER A 200 1.44 24.20 3.70
C SER A 200 1.91 22.76 3.38
N VAL A 201 1.83 21.86 4.35
CA VAL A 201 2.23 20.45 4.20
C VAL A 201 1.42 19.72 3.12
N PHE A 202 0.20 20.18 2.85
CA PHE A 202 -0.69 19.57 1.86
C PHE A 202 -0.53 20.13 0.43
N ASN A 203 0.28 21.17 0.22
CA ASN A 203 0.45 21.76 -1.11
C ASN A 203 0.98 20.76 -2.14
N LEU A 204 1.90 19.87 -1.74
CA LEU A 204 2.44 18.82 -2.61
C LEU A 204 1.38 17.81 -3.08
N ILE A 205 0.40 17.51 -2.22
CA ILE A 205 -0.69 16.59 -2.55
C ILE A 205 -1.68 17.26 -3.51
N GLU A 206 -1.86 18.57 -3.39
CA GLU A 206 -2.77 19.32 -4.23
C GLU A 206 -2.41 19.24 -5.72
N ASP A 207 -1.14 19.35 -6.04
CA ASP A 207 -0.66 19.28 -7.42
C ASP A 207 -0.97 17.91 -8.07
N GLU A 208 -1.09 16.87 -7.25
CA GLU A 208 -1.34 15.50 -7.70
C GLU A 208 -2.82 15.09 -7.63
N LEU A 209 -3.72 15.91 -7.03
CA LEU A 209 -5.12 15.53 -6.79
C LEU A 209 -5.87 15.16 -8.07
N GLY A 210 -5.58 15.83 -9.20
CA GLY A 210 -6.22 15.52 -10.47
C GLY A 210 -5.99 14.08 -10.90
N SER A 211 -4.73 13.67 -10.96
CA SER A 211 -4.35 12.31 -11.34
C SER A 211 -4.83 11.25 -10.33
N LEU A 212 -4.85 11.59 -9.04
CA LEU A 212 -5.36 10.70 -7.99
C LEU A 212 -6.87 10.46 -8.10
N ASN A 213 -7.64 11.48 -8.49
CA ASN A 213 -9.08 11.34 -8.75
C ASN A 213 -9.34 10.44 -9.97
N ASP A 214 -8.56 10.56 -11.04
CA ASP A 214 -8.68 9.71 -12.22
C ASP A 214 -8.51 8.21 -11.87
N TYR A 215 -7.59 7.88 -10.93
CA TYR A 215 -7.47 6.52 -10.43
C TYR A 215 -8.68 6.10 -9.58
N ALA A 216 -9.21 6.97 -8.75
CA ALA A 216 -10.42 6.68 -7.98
C ALA A 216 -11.62 6.38 -8.90
N ASP A 217 -11.79 7.17 -9.96
CA ASP A 217 -12.82 7.00 -10.97
C ASP A 217 -12.63 5.71 -11.80
N LEU A 218 -11.38 5.37 -12.11
CA LEU A 218 -11.06 4.11 -12.78
C LEU A 218 -11.48 2.91 -11.93
N ILE A 219 -11.18 2.93 -10.64
CA ILE A 219 -11.58 1.86 -9.70
C ILE A 219 -13.09 1.82 -9.59
N GLU A 220 -13.74 2.99 -9.43
CA GLU A 220 -15.21 3.13 -9.30
C GLU A 220 -15.94 2.47 -10.48
N ARG A 221 -15.56 2.79 -11.72
CA ARG A 221 -16.23 2.24 -12.92
C ARG A 221 -15.90 0.79 -13.20
N THR A 222 -14.79 0.26 -12.65
CA THR A 222 -14.29 -1.08 -12.97
C THR A 222 -14.68 -2.13 -11.95
N ILE A 223 -14.57 -1.82 -10.65
CA ILE A 223 -14.71 -2.79 -9.56
C ILE A 223 -16.10 -2.67 -8.92
N SER A 224 -16.73 -3.83 -8.70
CA SER A 224 -18.02 -3.90 -7.99
C SER A 224 -17.87 -3.48 -6.52
N GLU A 225 -18.86 -2.76 -5.99
CA GLU A 225 -18.88 -2.37 -4.57
C GLU A 225 -19.00 -3.59 -3.64
N ASP A 226 -19.73 -4.61 -4.09
CA ASP A 226 -19.90 -5.88 -3.37
C ASP A 226 -18.80 -6.89 -3.72
N ALA A 227 -17.64 -6.42 -4.19
CA ALA A 227 -16.55 -7.29 -4.58
C ALA A 227 -16.14 -8.24 -3.45
N PRO A 228 -16.00 -9.55 -3.73
CA PRO A 228 -15.59 -10.53 -2.73
C PRO A 228 -14.13 -10.36 -2.31
N ASN A 229 -13.73 -11.05 -1.25
CA ASN A 229 -12.36 -10.98 -0.73
C ASN A 229 -11.35 -11.65 -1.66
N THR A 230 -11.77 -12.63 -2.45
CA THR A 230 -10.87 -13.41 -3.30
C THR A 230 -11.29 -13.36 -4.77
N ILE A 231 -10.30 -13.38 -5.66
CA ILE A 231 -10.51 -13.37 -7.11
C ILE A 231 -11.29 -14.62 -7.56
N LYS A 232 -11.16 -15.72 -6.82
CA LYS A 232 -11.77 -17.02 -7.17
C LYS A 232 -13.30 -17.04 -7.08
N GLU A 233 -13.88 -16.16 -6.27
CA GLU A 233 -15.32 -16.09 -6.05
C GLU A 233 -16.09 -15.48 -7.23
N GLY A 234 -15.41 -14.78 -8.16
CA GLY A 234 -16.05 -14.09 -9.28
C GLY A 234 -16.77 -12.79 -8.85
N GLY A 235 -17.47 -12.14 -9.80
CA GLY A 235 -18.26 -10.93 -9.49
C GLY A 235 -17.46 -9.65 -9.19
N LEU A 236 -16.16 -9.62 -9.51
CA LEU A 236 -15.26 -8.52 -9.19
C LEU A 236 -15.47 -7.29 -10.05
N ILE A 237 -15.64 -7.52 -11.35
CA ILE A 237 -15.69 -6.47 -12.37
C ILE A 237 -17.14 -6.09 -12.60
N LYS A 238 -17.44 -4.80 -12.71
CA LYS A 238 -18.78 -4.30 -13.04
C LYS A 238 -19.21 -4.77 -14.44
N GLN A 239 -20.49 -4.90 -14.66
CA GLN A 239 -21.06 -5.17 -15.99
C GLN A 239 -20.80 -3.98 -16.90
N GLY A 240 -20.53 -4.23 -18.17
CA GLY A 240 -20.22 -3.20 -19.17
C GLY A 240 -18.75 -2.79 -19.27
N VAL A 241 -17.86 -3.35 -18.43
CA VAL A 241 -16.43 -3.05 -18.48
C VAL A 241 -15.71 -3.88 -19.55
N SER A 242 -16.12 -5.13 -19.74
CA SER A 242 -15.56 -6.03 -20.74
C SER A 242 -16.68 -6.83 -21.40
N SER A 243 -16.84 -6.65 -22.72
CA SER A 243 -17.83 -7.36 -23.53
C SER A 243 -17.64 -8.87 -23.45
N ASP A 244 -16.40 -9.35 -23.44
CA ASP A 244 -16.08 -10.77 -23.39
C ASP A 244 -16.48 -11.38 -22.05
N LEU A 245 -16.24 -10.65 -20.95
CA LEU A 245 -16.63 -11.09 -19.62
C LEU A 245 -18.15 -11.11 -19.45
N ASP A 246 -18.83 -10.11 -19.98
CA ASP A 246 -20.29 -10.03 -19.93
C ASP A 246 -20.91 -11.14 -20.76
N TYR A 247 -20.37 -11.43 -21.92
CA TYR A 247 -20.77 -12.56 -22.76
C TYR A 247 -20.61 -13.91 -22.04
N LEU A 248 -19.45 -14.13 -21.38
CA LEU A 248 -19.21 -15.35 -20.61
C LEU A 248 -20.16 -15.49 -19.41
N ARG A 249 -20.47 -14.38 -18.73
CA ARG A 249 -21.45 -14.38 -17.64
C ARG A 249 -22.86 -14.71 -18.14
N ASP A 250 -23.23 -14.15 -19.28
CA ASP A 250 -24.53 -14.43 -19.89
C ASP A 250 -24.64 -15.91 -20.28
N LEU A 251 -23.60 -16.49 -20.87
CA LEU A 251 -23.51 -17.91 -21.11
C LEU A 251 -23.65 -18.76 -19.84
N MET A 252 -23.03 -18.36 -18.75
CA MET A 252 -23.13 -19.09 -17.48
C MET A 252 -24.53 -19.00 -16.85
N CYS A 253 -25.16 -17.81 -16.90
CA CYS A 253 -26.51 -17.61 -16.36
C CYS A 253 -27.60 -18.18 -17.22
N ASN A 254 -27.45 -18.12 -18.56
CA ASN A 254 -28.45 -18.50 -19.54
C ASN A 254 -28.06 -19.77 -20.33
N GLY A 255 -27.12 -20.56 -19.81
CA GLY A 255 -26.55 -21.71 -20.50
C GLY A 255 -27.60 -22.74 -21.00
N GLU A 256 -28.66 -22.96 -20.23
CA GLU A 256 -29.76 -23.82 -20.65
C GLU A 256 -30.53 -23.28 -21.88
N ASN A 257 -30.77 -21.96 -21.90
CA ASN A 257 -31.42 -21.32 -23.04
C ASN A 257 -30.50 -21.32 -24.27
N TRP A 258 -29.21 -21.04 -24.08
CA TRP A 258 -28.20 -21.09 -25.12
C TRP A 258 -28.11 -22.52 -25.72
N LEU A 259 -28.13 -23.57 -24.88
CA LEU A 259 -28.13 -24.95 -25.33
C LEU A 259 -29.39 -25.28 -26.16
N LYS A 260 -30.55 -24.79 -25.74
CA LYS A 260 -31.81 -24.95 -26.49
C LYS A 260 -31.77 -24.25 -27.85
N GLU A 261 -31.25 -23.01 -27.88
CA GLU A 261 -31.08 -22.24 -29.11
C GLU A 261 -30.03 -22.88 -30.04
N PHE A 262 -28.93 -23.36 -29.47
CA PHE A 262 -27.89 -24.08 -30.20
C PHE A 262 -28.46 -25.38 -30.80
N GLU A 263 -29.18 -26.17 -30.01
CA GLU A 263 -29.86 -27.39 -30.47
C GLU A 263 -30.83 -27.09 -31.60
N GLN A 264 -31.64 -26.03 -31.48
CA GLN A 264 -32.57 -25.64 -32.53
C GLN A 264 -31.83 -25.23 -33.81
N ARG A 265 -30.76 -24.44 -33.69
CA ARG A 265 -29.93 -24.00 -34.83
C ARG A 265 -29.27 -25.19 -35.55
N GLU A 266 -28.77 -26.16 -34.79
CA GLU A 266 -28.20 -27.37 -35.39
C GLU A 266 -29.26 -28.28 -36.00
N LYS A 267 -30.47 -28.35 -35.43
CA LYS A 267 -31.62 -29.05 -36.06
C LYS A 267 -31.98 -28.41 -37.41
N ASP A 268 -32.07 -27.08 -37.44
CA ASP A 268 -32.37 -26.33 -38.65
C ASP A 268 -31.27 -26.48 -39.72
N ARG A 269 -30.00 -26.52 -39.30
CA ARG A 269 -28.85 -26.69 -40.20
C ARG A 269 -28.74 -28.10 -40.77
N THR A 270 -28.97 -29.10 -39.94
CA THR A 270 -28.77 -30.52 -40.30
C THR A 270 -30.04 -31.23 -40.76
N CYS A 271 -31.21 -30.60 -40.58
CA CYS A 271 -32.53 -31.20 -40.81
C CYS A 271 -32.78 -32.49 -39.99
N LEU A 272 -32.03 -32.70 -38.90
CA LEU A 272 -32.19 -33.87 -38.03
C LEU A 272 -33.18 -33.55 -36.90
N LEU A 273 -34.34 -34.21 -36.89
CA LEU A 273 -35.41 -33.99 -35.90
C LEU A 273 -35.20 -34.76 -34.58
N TYR A 274 -34.17 -35.59 -34.47
CA TYR A 274 -33.99 -36.51 -33.33
C TYR A 274 -32.73 -36.18 -32.54
N THR A 275 -32.90 -35.80 -31.26
CA THR A 275 -31.79 -35.36 -30.38
C THR A 275 -31.82 -35.96 -28.98
N SER A 276 -32.86 -36.68 -28.59
CA SER A 276 -32.90 -37.37 -27.30
C SER A 276 -32.79 -38.87 -27.44
N PRO A 277 -31.88 -39.54 -26.73
CA PRO A 277 -31.86 -40.99 -26.68
C PRO A 277 -33.18 -41.49 -26.11
N SER A 278 -33.75 -42.51 -26.75
CA SER A 278 -34.96 -43.18 -26.27
C SER A 278 -34.73 -43.73 -24.88
N PRO A 279 -35.74 -43.75 -23.99
CA PRO A 279 -35.63 -44.45 -22.72
C PRO A 279 -35.21 -45.93 -22.83
N ARG A 280 -35.32 -46.51 -24.01
CA ARG A 280 -34.91 -47.91 -24.33
C ARG A 280 -33.39 -48.02 -24.59
N ASP A 281 -32.71 -46.93 -24.86
CA ASP A 281 -31.27 -46.94 -25.18
C ASP A 281 -30.41 -46.75 -23.91
N ARG A 282 -31.03 -46.77 -22.75
CA ARG A 282 -30.38 -46.70 -21.40
C ARG A 282 -30.35 -48.08 -20.72
N THR A 283 -29.94 -49.11 -21.41
CA THR A 283 -29.60 -50.40 -20.80
C THR A 283 -28.12 -50.68 -20.88
#